data_43be2a865d62e1e3604a793c99720524
#
_entry.id   43be2a865d62e1e3604a793c99720524
#
_cell.length_a   1.000
_cell.length_b   1.000
_cell.length_c   1.000
_cell.angle_alpha   90.00
_cell.angle_beta   90.00
_cell.angle_gamma   90.00
#
_symmetry.space_group_name_H-M   'P 1'
#
loop_
_entity.id
_entity.type
_entity.pdbx_description
1 polymer ?
#
loop_
_entity_poly.entity_id
_entity_poly.type
_entity_poly.pdbx_seq_one_letter_code
_entity_poly.pdbx_strand_id
1 'polypeptide(L)'
;MRDHFLGVGKRAFSLLVMEGRMGKIFPAMVVLAFALVSLVGYESRAGGETNLVRVAEMQKTLRDLWLGHIFTIQHVVLYNTTNNQAERYIADKQVLANAKQIADTFTPFYGEARSEKLFTLLSDHYAAVKDYSEATIGGNTQRQDAALTHLASNADDIDAFFTGVNPDHLPKDTIRGLIAAHGAHHVLQINQYKKKEYAKLEETWPMMRQHVYIIADTLTTALSKQFPDKFS
;
A
#
# COMPACT_ATOMS: atom_id res chain seq x y z
N MET A 1 -0.86 29.58 -3.81
CA MET A 1 -0.40 28.58 -4.81
C MET A 1 -0.40 27.13 -4.29
N ARG A 2 -0.55 26.88 -2.97
CA ARG A 2 -0.63 25.52 -2.38
C ARG A 2 -1.98 24.81 -2.54
N ASP A 3 -3.07 25.56 -2.62
CA ASP A 3 -4.41 24.96 -2.58
C ASP A 3 -4.90 24.38 -3.94
N HIS A 4 -4.26 24.75 -5.05
CA HIS A 4 -4.68 24.27 -6.37
C HIS A 4 -4.18 22.85 -6.68
N PHE A 5 -3.04 22.42 -6.11
CA PHE A 5 -2.49 21.06 -6.30
C PHE A 5 -3.21 19.98 -5.48
N LEU A 6 -3.69 20.32 -4.28
CA LEU A 6 -4.45 19.41 -3.43
C LEU A 6 -5.81 19.03 -4.03
N GLY A 7 -6.40 19.92 -4.83
CA GLY A 7 -7.68 19.67 -5.48
C GLY A 7 -7.61 18.65 -6.63
N VAL A 8 -6.50 18.58 -7.35
CA VAL A 8 -6.34 17.69 -8.51
C VAL A 8 -6.16 16.22 -8.08
N GLY A 9 -5.37 15.96 -7.03
CA GLY A 9 -5.16 14.61 -6.51
C GLY A 9 -6.43 13.99 -5.93
N LYS A 10 -7.22 14.79 -5.18
CA LYS A 10 -8.50 14.35 -4.60
C LYS A 10 -9.55 14.05 -5.67
N ARG A 11 -9.62 14.86 -6.74
CA ARG A 11 -10.52 14.63 -7.87
C ARG A 11 -10.12 13.42 -8.69
N ALA A 12 -8.83 13.17 -8.91
CA ALA A 12 -8.34 12.00 -9.64
C ALA A 12 -8.66 10.70 -8.90
N PHE A 13 -8.48 10.66 -7.57
CA PHE A 13 -8.82 9.49 -6.76
C PHE A 13 -10.33 9.24 -6.74
N SER A 14 -11.14 10.28 -6.55
CA SER A 14 -12.61 10.19 -6.55
C SER A 14 -13.16 9.78 -7.92
N LEU A 15 -12.62 10.32 -9.02
CA LEU A 15 -13.02 9.97 -10.39
C LEU A 15 -12.66 8.53 -10.75
N LEU A 16 -11.50 8.05 -10.32
CA LEU A 16 -11.07 6.67 -10.55
C LEU A 16 -12.00 5.64 -9.89
N VAL A 17 -12.51 5.98 -8.69
CA VAL A 17 -13.42 5.12 -7.92
C VAL A 17 -14.87 5.22 -8.42
N MET A 18 -15.33 6.42 -8.83
CA MET A 18 -16.73 6.66 -9.17
C MET A 18 -17.13 6.17 -10.58
N GLU A 19 -16.21 6.17 -11.55
CA GLU A 19 -16.59 5.90 -12.95
C GLU A 19 -16.52 4.44 -13.37
N GLY A 20 -16.09 3.50 -12.51
CA GLY A 20 -15.95 2.08 -12.87
C GLY A 20 -14.96 1.83 -14.02
N ARG A 21 -14.12 2.83 -14.35
CA ARG A 21 -13.19 2.81 -15.49
C ARG A 21 -11.89 2.03 -15.23
N MET A 22 -11.73 1.44 -14.04
CA MET A 22 -10.51 0.69 -13.69
C MET A 22 -10.19 -0.46 -14.67
N GLY A 23 -11.17 -1.03 -15.32
CA GLY A 23 -10.94 -2.14 -16.25
C GLY A 23 -10.23 -1.78 -17.58
N LYS A 24 -10.16 -0.49 -17.94
CA LYS A 24 -9.58 -0.05 -19.23
C LYS A 24 -8.26 0.72 -19.12
N ILE A 25 -7.91 1.23 -17.94
CA ILE A 25 -6.71 2.06 -17.74
C ILE A 25 -5.54 1.25 -17.17
N PHE A 26 -5.80 0.15 -16.47
CA PHE A 26 -4.79 -0.68 -15.83
C PHE A 26 -3.76 -1.34 -16.78
N PRO A 27 -4.10 -1.82 -18.00
CA PRO A 27 -3.09 -2.41 -18.88
C PRO A 27 -2.03 -1.40 -19.36
N ALA A 28 -2.37 -0.11 -19.46
CA ALA A 28 -1.45 0.91 -19.97
C ALA A 28 -0.47 1.46 -18.90
N MET A 29 -0.90 1.55 -17.62
CA MET A 29 -0.03 2.06 -16.54
C MET A 29 0.97 1.02 -16.03
N VAL A 30 0.62 -0.26 -16.05
CA VAL A 30 1.53 -1.34 -15.61
C VAL A 30 2.67 -1.55 -16.61
N VAL A 31 2.46 -1.29 -17.91
CA VAL A 31 3.51 -1.46 -18.93
C VAL A 31 4.57 -0.36 -18.89
N LEU A 32 4.26 0.85 -18.42
CA LEU A 32 5.23 1.95 -18.37
C LEU A 32 6.25 1.82 -17.22
N ALA A 33 5.93 1.08 -16.16
CA ALA A 33 6.85 0.86 -15.04
C ALA A 33 7.96 -0.16 -15.36
N PHE A 34 7.78 -1.02 -16.36
CA PHE A 34 8.78 -2.05 -16.74
C PHE A 34 9.88 -1.56 -17.69
N ALA A 35 9.73 -0.44 -18.35
CA ALA A 35 10.66 0.01 -19.40
C ALA A 35 11.85 0.84 -18.88
N LEU A 36 11.93 1.20 -17.59
CA LEU A 36 12.97 2.07 -17.04
C LEU A 36 14.04 1.38 -16.18
N VAL A 37 14.06 0.04 -16.11
CA VAL A 37 15.06 -0.70 -15.28
C VAL A 37 16.31 -1.13 -16.07
N SER A 38 16.37 -0.95 -17.36
CA SER A 38 17.51 -1.40 -18.17
C SER A 38 18.24 -0.20 -18.77
N LEU A 39 19.17 0.40 -18.08
CA LEU A 39 20.38 1.08 -18.55
C LEU A 39 20.83 2.18 -17.57
N VAL A 40 21.40 1.79 -16.43
CA VAL A 40 22.33 2.67 -15.73
C VAL A 40 23.63 1.89 -15.52
N GLY A 41 24.70 2.42 -16.09
CA GLY A 41 26.01 1.86 -16.03
C GLY A 41 26.47 1.63 -14.58
N TYR A 42 27.07 0.48 -14.36
CA TYR A 42 27.65 0.03 -13.11
C TYR A 42 28.95 0.81 -12.85
N GLU A 43 28.92 1.89 -12.09
CA GLU A 43 30.12 2.41 -11.47
C GLU A 43 30.36 1.68 -10.16
N SER A 44 31.38 0.80 -10.14
CA SER A 44 31.79 0.10 -8.94
C SER A 44 32.46 1.08 -7.98
N ARG A 45 31.70 1.55 -7.00
CA ARG A 45 32.27 2.02 -5.72
C ARG A 45 32.63 0.79 -4.91
N ALA A 46 33.78 0.81 -4.23
CA ALA A 46 34.26 -0.24 -3.33
C ALA A 46 33.36 -0.36 -2.07
N GLY A 47 32.17 -0.88 -2.27
CA GLY A 47 31.27 -1.46 -1.28
C GLY A 47 31.13 -2.92 -1.67
N GLY A 48 31.09 -3.82 -0.70
CA GLY A 48 31.01 -5.26 -0.94
C GLY A 48 29.90 -5.60 -1.94
N GLU A 49 30.15 -6.61 -2.78
CA GLU A 49 29.20 -7.06 -3.79
C GLU A 49 27.85 -7.41 -3.13
N THR A 50 26.76 -6.79 -3.59
CA THR A 50 25.42 -7.01 -3.02
C THR A 50 25.06 -8.49 -3.11
N ASN A 51 24.82 -9.12 -1.98
CA ASN A 51 24.42 -10.51 -1.91
C ASN A 51 22.96 -10.67 -2.37
N LEU A 52 22.77 -11.18 -3.57
CA LEU A 52 21.43 -11.36 -4.16
C LEU A 52 20.52 -12.27 -3.32
N VAL A 53 21.09 -13.19 -2.53
CA VAL A 53 20.32 -14.05 -1.63
C VAL A 53 19.67 -13.22 -0.53
N ARG A 54 20.42 -12.30 0.10
CA ARG A 54 19.86 -11.42 1.15
C ARG A 54 18.79 -10.47 0.61
N VAL A 55 18.97 -9.96 -0.61
CA VAL A 55 17.94 -9.16 -1.28
C VAL A 55 16.68 -9.99 -1.52
N ALA A 56 16.84 -11.22 -2.01
CA ALA A 56 15.70 -12.12 -2.24
C ALA A 56 14.99 -12.52 -0.93
N GLU A 57 15.72 -12.70 0.17
CA GLU A 57 15.15 -12.97 1.50
C GLU A 57 14.31 -11.78 2.00
N MET A 58 14.84 -10.54 1.88
CA MET A 58 14.08 -9.35 2.23
C MET A 58 12.84 -9.18 1.35
N GLN A 59 12.98 -9.38 0.03
CA GLN A 59 11.87 -9.33 -0.91
C GLN A 59 10.78 -10.34 -0.54
N LYS A 60 11.17 -11.59 -0.23
CA LYS A 60 10.25 -12.61 0.23
C LYS A 60 9.54 -12.19 1.52
N THR A 61 10.27 -11.70 2.50
CA THR A 61 9.73 -11.25 3.78
C THR A 61 8.69 -10.14 3.57
N LEU A 62 9.02 -9.10 2.82
CA LEU A 62 8.08 -8.02 2.54
C LEU A 62 6.89 -8.48 1.73
N ARG A 63 7.06 -9.34 0.71
CA ARG A 63 5.94 -9.91 -0.05
C ARG A 63 4.99 -10.72 0.84
N ASP A 64 5.52 -11.56 1.74
CA ASP A 64 4.71 -12.35 2.67
C ASP A 64 3.93 -11.45 3.64
N LEU A 65 4.55 -10.40 4.18
CA LEU A 65 3.91 -9.46 5.08
C LEU A 65 2.82 -8.63 4.38
N TRP A 66 3.08 -8.12 3.18
CA TRP A 66 2.10 -7.37 2.40
C TRP A 66 0.96 -8.25 1.90
N LEU A 67 1.23 -9.52 1.56
CA LEU A 67 0.18 -10.49 1.27
C LEU A 67 -0.68 -10.77 2.51
N GLY A 68 -0.05 -10.96 3.66
CA GLY A 68 -0.73 -11.10 4.95
C GLY A 68 -1.63 -9.89 5.27
N HIS A 69 -1.18 -8.67 4.91
CA HIS A 69 -1.95 -7.46 5.07
C HIS A 69 -3.29 -7.50 4.33
N ILE A 70 -3.29 -7.81 3.04
CA ILE A 70 -4.54 -7.86 2.27
C ILE A 70 -5.47 -9.00 2.74
N PHE A 71 -4.95 -10.11 3.26
CA PHE A 71 -5.75 -11.16 3.88
C PHE A 71 -6.42 -10.70 5.17
N THR A 72 -5.68 -10.04 6.06
CA THR A 72 -6.24 -9.56 7.34
C THR A 72 -7.28 -8.47 7.13
N ILE A 73 -7.08 -7.55 6.17
CA ILE A 73 -8.10 -6.57 5.76
C ILE A 73 -9.36 -7.27 5.23
N GLN A 74 -9.21 -8.32 4.42
CA GLN A 74 -10.36 -9.08 3.92
C GLN A 74 -11.19 -9.66 5.06
N HIS A 75 -10.57 -10.16 6.12
CA HIS A 75 -11.29 -10.65 7.31
C HIS A 75 -12.09 -9.54 7.98
N VAL A 76 -11.52 -8.34 8.14
CA VAL A 76 -12.26 -7.18 8.68
C VAL A 76 -13.49 -6.86 7.83
N VAL A 77 -13.35 -6.83 6.51
CA VAL A 77 -14.46 -6.57 5.58
C VAL A 77 -15.55 -7.63 5.73
N LEU A 78 -15.18 -8.91 5.78
CA LEU A 78 -16.13 -10.01 5.99
C LEU A 78 -16.88 -9.87 7.31
N TYR A 79 -16.19 -9.64 8.43
CA TYR A 79 -16.82 -9.51 9.75
C TYR A 79 -17.67 -8.25 9.87
N ASN A 80 -17.37 -7.19 9.13
CA ASN A 80 -18.26 -6.04 9.02
C ASN A 80 -19.59 -6.41 8.36
N THR A 81 -19.63 -7.40 7.45
CA THR A 81 -20.87 -7.87 6.82
C THR A 81 -21.70 -8.79 7.72
N THR A 82 -21.05 -9.51 8.65
CA THR A 82 -21.71 -10.49 9.55
C THR A 82 -22.22 -9.90 10.86
N ASN A 83 -21.85 -8.64 11.17
CA ASN A 83 -22.16 -7.96 12.43
C ASN A 83 -21.66 -8.69 13.70
N ASN A 84 -20.59 -9.50 13.56
CA ASN A 84 -19.94 -10.21 14.68
C ASN A 84 -18.86 -9.35 15.32
N GLN A 85 -19.19 -8.70 16.44
CA GLN A 85 -18.25 -7.76 17.11
C GLN A 85 -17.00 -8.45 17.68
N ALA A 86 -17.12 -9.69 18.18
CA ALA A 86 -15.97 -10.40 18.73
C ALA A 86 -14.95 -10.77 17.65
N GLU A 87 -15.42 -11.25 16.50
CA GLU A 87 -14.57 -11.56 15.36
C GLU A 87 -13.94 -10.30 14.76
N ARG A 88 -14.70 -9.19 14.67
CA ARG A 88 -14.18 -7.89 14.25
C ARG A 88 -13.01 -7.43 15.13
N TYR A 89 -13.15 -7.51 16.44
CA TYR A 89 -12.09 -7.13 17.37
C TYR A 89 -10.81 -7.95 17.17
N ILE A 90 -10.94 -9.25 16.93
CA ILE A 90 -9.78 -10.11 16.65
C ILE A 90 -9.14 -9.74 15.30
N ALA A 91 -9.96 -9.51 14.26
CA ALA A 91 -9.47 -9.10 12.94
C ALA A 91 -8.74 -7.75 13.00
N ASP A 92 -9.28 -6.76 13.71
CA ASP A 92 -8.63 -5.47 13.96
C ASP A 92 -7.22 -5.65 14.56
N LYS A 93 -7.09 -6.49 15.59
CA LYS A 93 -5.78 -6.79 16.20
C LYS A 93 -4.81 -7.45 15.22
N GLN A 94 -5.29 -8.35 14.37
CA GLN A 94 -4.44 -9.02 13.37
C GLN A 94 -3.91 -8.02 12.33
N VAL A 95 -4.73 -7.09 11.85
CA VAL A 95 -4.28 -6.04 10.92
C VAL A 95 -3.23 -5.14 11.57
N LEU A 96 -3.46 -4.69 12.80
CA LEU A 96 -2.49 -3.83 13.51
C LEU A 96 -1.19 -4.57 13.82
N ALA A 97 -1.26 -5.85 14.19
CA ALA A 97 -0.06 -6.68 14.38
C ALA A 97 0.73 -6.84 13.09
N ASN A 98 0.04 -7.07 11.96
CA ASN A 98 0.68 -7.15 10.65
C ASN A 98 1.30 -5.81 10.23
N ALA A 99 0.60 -4.69 10.43
CA ALA A 99 1.14 -3.34 10.19
C ALA A 99 2.42 -3.09 11.01
N LYS A 100 2.43 -3.53 12.28
CA LYS A 100 3.64 -3.45 13.13
C LYS A 100 4.78 -4.30 12.57
N GLN A 101 4.50 -5.53 12.14
CA GLN A 101 5.51 -6.41 11.52
C GLN A 101 6.09 -5.80 10.25
N ILE A 102 5.26 -5.18 9.39
CA ILE A 102 5.75 -4.46 8.20
C ILE A 102 6.67 -3.33 8.64
N ALA A 103 6.27 -2.49 9.58
CA ALA A 103 7.08 -1.38 10.06
C ALA A 103 8.40 -1.86 10.69
N ASP A 104 8.39 -2.95 11.45
CA ASP A 104 9.57 -3.50 12.13
C ASP A 104 10.65 -4.00 11.17
N THR A 105 10.28 -4.40 9.93
CA THR A 105 11.28 -4.76 8.91
C THR A 105 12.21 -3.60 8.54
N PHE A 106 11.79 -2.35 8.80
CA PHE A 106 12.56 -1.15 8.52
C PHE A 106 13.45 -0.70 9.69
N THR A 107 13.24 -1.26 10.90
CA THR A 107 14.02 -0.90 12.09
C THR A 107 15.54 -1.07 11.90
N PRO A 108 16.05 -2.15 11.29
CA PRO A 108 17.49 -2.31 11.05
C PRO A 108 18.09 -1.24 10.13
N PHE A 109 17.28 -0.58 9.32
CA PHE A 109 17.69 0.42 8.33
C PHE A 109 17.56 1.85 8.84
N TYR A 110 16.43 2.16 9.47
CA TYR A 110 16.06 3.54 9.82
C TYR A 110 15.97 3.81 11.32
N GLY A 111 16.07 2.77 12.17
CA GLY A 111 15.95 2.84 13.63
C GLY A 111 14.50 2.83 14.11
N GLU A 112 14.34 2.61 15.44
CA GLU A 112 13.03 2.44 16.08
C GLU A 112 12.08 3.62 15.89
N ALA A 113 12.56 4.85 16.08
CA ALA A 113 11.69 6.03 15.99
C ALA A 113 11.02 6.17 14.60
N ARG A 114 11.74 5.84 13.51
CA ARG A 114 11.17 5.86 12.15
C ARG A 114 10.27 4.66 11.90
N SER A 115 10.60 3.49 12.44
CA SER A 115 9.73 2.31 12.40
C SER A 115 8.39 2.58 13.10
N GLU A 116 8.39 3.17 14.28
CA GLU A 116 7.17 3.56 15.00
C GLU A 116 6.35 4.62 14.23
N LYS A 117 7.02 5.57 13.59
CA LYS A 117 6.33 6.53 12.70
C LYS A 117 5.67 5.82 11.52
N LEU A 118 6.35 4.86 10.90
CA LEU A 118 5.78 4.06 9.81
C LEU A 118 4.59 3.22 10.30
N PHE A 119 4.71 2.58 11.46
CA PHE A 119 3.59 1.85 12.08
C PHE A 119 2.37 2.75 12.30
N THR A 120 2.58 3.98 12.78
CA THR A 120 1.50 4.96 12.94
C THR A 120 0.82 5.27 11.61
N LEU A 121 1.58 5.49 10.54
CA LEU A 121 1.05 5.77 9.20
C LEU A 121 0.28 4.57 8.60
N LEU A 122 0.78 3.35 8.79
CA LEU A 122 0.10 2.13 8.34
C LEU A 122 -1.17 1.86 9.14
N SER A 123 -1.17 2.14 10.45
CA SER A 123 -2.35 2.03 11.31
C SER A 123 -3.43 3.05 10.92
N ASP A 124 -3.02 4.26 10.53
CA ASP A 124 -3.91 5.30 10.04
C ASP A 124 -4.50 4.94 8.67
N HIS A 125 -3.68 4.34 7.79
CA HIS A 125 -4.16 3.76 6.53
C HIS A 125 -5.26 2.73 6.77
N TYR A 126 -5.01 1.81 7.70
CA TYR A 126 -6.02 0.82 8.08
C TYR A 126 -7.30 1.45 8.62
N ALA A 127 -7.18 2.46 9.49
CA ALA A 127 -8.35 3.16 10.03
C ALA A 127 -9.24 3.74 8.92
N ALA A 128 -8.63 4.35 7.90
CA ALA A 128 -9.37 4.90 6.76
C ALA A 128 -10.06 3.80 5.91
N VAL A 129 -9.40 2.64 5.68
CA VAL A 129 -10.01 1.49 4.99
C VAL A 129 -11.17 0.92 5.79
N LYS A 130 -11.02 0.79 7.11
CA LYS A 130 -12.07 0.32 8.02
C LYS A 130 -13.28 1.24 8.00
N ASP A 131 -13.06 2.56 8.13
CA ASP A 131 -14.12 3.56 8.07
C ASP A 131 -14.87 3.50 6.74
N TYR A 132 -14.17 3.35 5.63
CA TYR A 132 -14.80 3.16 4.33
C TYR A 132 -15.65 1.90 4.27
N SER A 133 -15.14 0.78 4.81
CA SER A 133 -15.88 -0.50 4.86
C SER A 133 -17.16 -0.37 5.68
N GLU A 134 -17.08 0.17 6.90
CA GLU A 134 -18.24 0.37 7.77
C GLU A 134 -19.27 1.31 7.15
N ALA A 135 -18.81 2.43 6.58
CA ALA A 135 -19.67 3.40 5.91
C ALA A 135 -20.36 2.80 4.69
N THR A 136 -19.66 1.98 3.90
CA THR A 136 -20.22 1.32 2.71
C THR A 136 -21.28 0.30 3.10
N ILE A 137 -21.02 -0.53 4.10
CA ILE A 137 -21.97 -1.53 4.59
C ILE A 137 -23.20 -0.86 5.19
N GLY A 138 -22.98 0.21 5.99
CA GLY A 138 -24.06 1.01 6.60
C GLY A 138 -24.81 1.95 5.65
N GLY A 139 -24.33 2.11 4.40
CA GLY A 139 -24.97 3.00 3.41
C GLY A 139 -24.78 4.49 3.68
N ASN A 140 -23.72 4.88 4.40
CA ASN A 140 -23.44 6.28 4.75
C ASN A 140 -22.44 6.89 3.73
N THR A 141 -22.96 7.57 2.72
CA THR A 141 -22.17 8.18 1.63
C THR A 141 -21.24 9.28 2.14
N GLN A 142 -21.67 10.09 3.10
CA GLN A 142 -20.83 11.16 3.66
C GLN A 142 -19.58 10.59 4.38
N ARG A 143 -19.74 9.51 5.16
CA ARG A 143 -18.60 8.81 5.78
C ARG A 143 -17.71 8.14 4.74
N GLN A 144 -18.27 7.60 3.64
CA GLN A 144 -17.48 7.05 2.53
C GLN A 144 -16.57 8.13 1.93
N ASP A 145 -17.12 9.32 1.61
CA ASP A 145 -16.35 10.43 1.03
C ASP A 145 -15.26 10.93 1.98
N ALA A 146 -15.54 11.00 3.29
CA ALA A 146 -14.56 11.35 4.30
C ALA A 146 -13.45 10.32 4.38
N ALA A 147 -13.75 9.03 4.36
CA ALA A 147 -12.78 7.95 4.37
C ALA A 147 -11.90 7.93 3.10
N LEU A 148 -12.47 8.20 1.92
CA LEU A 148 -11.71 8.34 0.67
C LEU A 148 -10.75 9.55 0.73
N THR A 149 -11.18 10.65 1.32
CA THR A 149 -10.32 11.82 1.54
C THR A 149 -9.17 11.49 2.50
N HIS A 150 -9.45 10.73 3.57
CA HIS A 150 -8.46 10.27 4.52
C HIS A 150 -7.44 9.32 3.86
N LEU A 151 -7.89 8.35 3.07
CA LEU A 151 -7.01 7.45 2.30
C LEU A 151 -6.06 8.24 1.38
N ALA A 152 -6.56 9.25 0.70
CA ALA A 152 -5.73 10.08 -0.18
C ALA A 152 -4.68 10.89 0.60
N SER A 153 -5.06 11.48 1.73
CA SER A 153 -4.11 12.22 2.60
C SER A 153 -3.06 11.29 3.21
N ASN A 154 -3.47 10.11 3.67
CA ASN A 154 -2.56 9.12 4.23
C ASN A 154 -1.54 8.61 3.18
N ALA A 155 -1.96 8.45 1.92
CA ALA A 155 -1.01 8.10 0.84
C ALA A 155 0.05 9.20 0.63
N ASP A 156 -0.33 10.48 0.76
CA ASP A 156 0.61 11.62 0.72
C ASP A 156 1.60 11.56 1.91
N ASP A 157 1.12 11.23 3.12
CA ASP A 157 1.94 11.15 4.33
C ASP A 157 2.92 9.97 4.29
N ILE A 158 2.50 8.80 3.78
CA ILE A 158 3.38 7.64 3.58
C ILE A 158 4.46 7.94 2.53
N ASP A 159 4.10 8.60 1.43
CA ASP A 159 5.07 9.03 0.41
C ASP A 159 6.09 10.01 1.00
N ALA A 160 5.62 11.01 1.76
CA ALA A 160 6.50 11.98 2.41
C ALA A 160 7.46 11.30 3.41
N PHE A 161 7.00 10.27 4.13
CA PHE A 161 7.87 9.48 5.00
C PHE A 161 8.98 8.80 4.20
N PHE A 162 8.64 8.02 3.18
CA PHE A 162 9.63 7.26 2.41
C PHE A 162 10.55 8.17 1.58
N THR A 163 10.03 9.23 0.97
CA THR A 163 10.85 10.24 0.29
C THR A 163 11.82 10.92 1.28
N GLY A 164 11.37 11.18 2.51
CA GLY A 164 12.22 11.79 3.53
C GLY A 164 13.36 10.90 4.05
N VAL A 165 13.18 9.57 4.05
CA VAL A 165 14.21 8.63 4.52
C VAL A 165 15.06 8.04 3.40
N ASN A 166 14.59 8.09 2.15
CA ASN A 166 15.27 7.52 0.98
C ASN A 166 14.99 8.34 -0.30
N PRO A 167 15.38 9.62 -0.34
CA PRO A 167 15.04 10.52 -1.45
C PRO A 167 15.68 10.08 -2.79
N ASP A 168 16.85 9.44 -2.74
CA ASP A 168 17.60 9.07 -3.95
C ASP A 168 17.02 7.86 -4.68
N HIS A 169 16.32 6.97 -3.95
CA HIS A 169 15.80 5.72 -4.53
C HIS A 169 14.27 5.61 -4.42
N LEU A 170 13.63 6.49 -3.66
CA LEU A 170 12.18 6.65 -3.58
C LEU A 170 11.82 8.13 -3.79
N PRO A 171 11.96 8.62 -5.03
CA PRO A 171 11.63 10.00 -5.33
C PRO A 171 10.14 10.25 -5.08
N LYS A 172 9.83 11.54 -4.83
CA LYS A 172 8.46 11.99 -4.57
C LYS A 172 7.45 11.41 -5.57
N ASP A 173 6.27 11.13 -5.09
CA ASP A 173 5.11 10.55 -5.78
C ASP A 173 5.27 9.07 -6.18
N THR A 174 6.43 8.43 -5.98
CA THR A 174 6.62 7.00 -6.26
C THR A 174 5.77 6.14 -5.34
N ILE A 175 5.91 6.32 -4.02
CA ILE A 175 5.16 5.56 -3.03
C ILE A 175 3.70 6.01 -2.99
N ARG A 176 3.45 7.32 -3.15
CA ARG A 176 2.09 7.84 -3.23
C ARG A 176 1.23 7.11 -4.25
N GLY A 177 1.74 6.93 -5.47
CA GLY A 177 1.01 6.23 -6.53
C GLY A 177 0.71 4.78 -6.17
N LEU A 178 1.67 4.08 -5.56
CA LEU A 178 1.51 2.70 -5.12
C LEU A 178 0.48 2.58 -3.98
N ILE A 179 0.56 3.42 -2.96
CA ILE A 179 -0.36 3.37 -1.80
C ILE A 179 -1.77 3.82 -2.20
N ALA A 180 -1.92 4.85 -3.05
CA ALA A 180 -3.22 5.27 -3.55
C ALA A 180 -3.90 4.16 -4.37
N ALA A 181 -3.16 3.46 -5.24
CA ALA A 181 -3.68 2.32 -6.00
C ALA A 181 -4.02 1.14 -5.07
N HIS A 182 -3.23 0.90 -4.02
CA HIS A 182 -3.52 -0.10 -3.00
C HIS A 182 -4.83 0.20 -2.27
N GLY A 183 -5.03 1.44 -1.81
CA GLY A 183 -6.29 1.88 -1.22
C GLY A 183 -7.48 1.72 -2.17
N ALA A 184 -7.31 2.04 -3.46
CA ALA A 184 -8.35 1.84 -4.47
C ALA A 184 -8.73 0.36 -4.66
N HIS A 185 -7.78 -0.58 -4.54
CA HIS A 185 -8.07 -2.01 -4.56
C HIS A 185 -8.93 -2.44 -3.36
N HIS A 186 -8.65 -1.93 -2.15
CA HIS A 186 -9.51 -2.20 -0.99
C HIS A 186 -10.91 -1.63 -1.17
N VAL A 187 -11.04 -0.40 -1.66
CA VAL A 187 -12.34 0.23 -1.98
C VAL A 187 -13.12 -0.62 -2.99
N LEU A 188 -12.47 -1.10 -4.05
CA LEU A 188 -13.10 -1.98 -5.04
C LEU A 188 -13.61 -3.28 -4.39
N GLN A 189 -12.77 -3.95 -3.61
CA GLN A 189 -13.10 -5.19 -2.89
C GLN A 189 -14.31 -4.99 -1.97
N ILE A 190 -14.32 -3.91 -1.16
CA ILE A 190 -15.40 -3.59 -0.24
C ILE A 190 -16.72 -3.38 -0.99
N ASN A 191 -16.69 -2.65 -2.11
CA ASN A 191 -17.86 -2.42 -2.94
C ASN A 191 -18.41 -3.70 -3.57
N GLN A 192 -17.52 -4.61 -4.03
CA GLN A 192 -17.90 -5.90 -4.57
C GLN A 192 -18.55 -6.79 -3.49
N TYR A 193 -18.01 -6.80 -2.26
CA TYR A 193 -18.65 -7.48 -1.12
C TYR A 193 -20.05 -6.92 -0.84
N LYS A 194 -20.20 -5.59 -0.76
CA LYS A 194 -21.49 -4.94 -0.53
C LYS A 194 -22.53 -5.32 -1.60
N LYS A 195 -22.08 -5.41 -2.86
CA LYS A 195 -22.94 -5.75 -4.00
C LYS A 195 -23.12 -7.25 -4.22
N LYS A 196 -22.44 -8.11 -3.43
CA LYS A 196 -22.40 -9.57 -3.60
C LYS A 196 -21.88 -10.02 -4.99
N GLU A 197 -20.98 -9.23 -5.57
CA GLU A 197 -20.34 -9.49 -6.88
C GLU A 197 -19.15 -10.45 -6.71
N TYR A 198 -19.39 -11.65 -6.17
CA TYR A 198 -18.32 -12.58 -5.77
C TYR A 198 -17.43 -13.03 -6.95
N ALA A 199 -17.98 -13.19 -8.16
CA ALA A 199 -17.18 -13.52 -9.33
C ALA A 199 -16.15 -12.44 -9.66
N LYS A 200 -16.53 -11.16 -9.55
CA LYS A 200 -15.60 -10.04 -9.75
C LYS A 200 -14.57 -9.94 -8.62
N LEU A 201 -14.94 -10.34 -7.42
CA LEU A 201 -14.01 -10.39 -6.29
C LEU A 201 -12.87 -11.38 -6.54
N GLU A 202 -13.17 -12.55 -7.12
CA GLU A 202 -12.16 -13.54 -7.54
C GLU A 202 -11.20 -12.98 -8.62
N GLU A 203 -11.69 -12.12 -9.50
CA GLU A 203 -10.86 -11.42 -10.50
C GLU A 203 -9.99 -10.32 -9.87
N THR A 204 -10.50 -9.66 -8.83
CA THR A 204 -9.79 -8.57 -8.14
C THR A 204 -8.61 -9.08 -7.31
N TRP A 205 -8.73 -10.28 -6.73
CA TRP A 205 -7.73 -10.85 -5.85
C TRP A 205 -6.32 -11.00 -6.47
N PRO A 206 -6.15 -11.61 -7.66
CA PRO A 206 -4.84 -11.66 -8.32
C PRO A 206 -4.22 -10.29 -8.58
N MET A 207 -5.04 -9.28 -8.90
CA MET A 207 -4.57 -7.90 -9.11
C MET A 207 -4.05 -7.30 -7.82
N MET A 208 -4.78 -7.45 -6.71
CA MET A 208 -4.34 -6.97 -5.38
C MET A 208 -3.03 -7.63 -4.96
N ARG A 209 -2.92 -8.96 -5.12
CA ARG A 209 -1.69 -9.70 -4.82
C ARG A 209 -0.50 -9.20 -5.64
N GLN A 210 -0.67 -9.06 -6.95
CA GLN A 210 0.39 -8.54 -7.82
C GLN A 210 0.82 -7.14 -7.41
N HIS A 211 -0.14 -6.29 -7.05
CA HIS A 211 0.12 -4.92 -6.66
C HIS A 211 0.94 -4.84 -5.36
N VAL A 212 0.58 -5.62 -4.33
CA VAL A 212 1.36 -5.62 -3.07
C VAL A 212 2.77 -6.20 -3.25
N TYR A 213 2.97 -7.10 -4.22
CA TYR A 213 4.31 -7.55 -4.58
C TYR A 213 5.14 -6.44 -5.23
N ILE A 214 4.52 -5.58 -6.07
CA ILE A 214 5.20 -4.40 -6.63
C ILE A 214 5.62 -3.44 -5.51
N ILE A 215 4.77 -3.21 -4.49
CA ILE A 215 5.12 -2.40 -3.32
C ILE A 215 6.35 -3.00 -2.60
N ALA A 216 6.30 -4.29 -2.27
CA ALA A 216 7.38 -5.00 -1.58
C ALA A 216 8.69 -4.95 -2.35
N ASP A 217 8.65 -5.17 -3.66
CA ASP A 217 9.83 -5.17 -4.54
C ASP A 217 10.43 -3.78 -4.68
N THR A 218 9.59 -2.75 -4.81
CA THR A 218 10.03 -1.35 -4.87
C THR A 218 10.76 -0.97 -3.59
N LEU A 219 10.20 -1.28 -2.43
CA LEU A 219 10.80 -1.00 -1.12
C LEU A 219 12.11 -1.79 -0.91
N THR A 220 12.14 -3.09 -1.27
CA THR A 220 13.35 -3.91 -1.18
C THR A 220 14.47 -3.36 -2.05
N THR A 221 14.15 -2.99 -3.29
CA THR A 221 15.11 -2.42 -4.24
C THR A 221 15.69 -1.11 -3.71
N ALA A 222 14.86 -0.24 -3.15
CA ALA A 222 15.30 1.02 -2.58
C ALA A 222 16.20 0.82 -1.35
N LEU A 223 15.84 -0.13 -0.47
CA LEU A 223 16.66 -0.47 0.71
C LEU A 223 18.03 -1.04 0.31
N SER A 224 18.08 -1.97 -0.64
CA SER A 224 19.34 -2.60 -1.06
C SER A 224 20.31 -1.60 -1.72
N LYS A 225 19.76 -0.57 -2.39
CA LYS A 225 20.56 0.52 -2.96
C LYS A 225 21.07 1.51 -1.92
N GLN A 226 20.26 1.83 -0.92
CA GLN A 226 20.61 2.79 0.14
C GLN A 226 21.57 2.18 1.17
N PHE A 227 21.45 0.89 1.44
CA PHE A 227 22.19 0.18 2.48
C PHE A 227 22.92 -1.07 1.94
N PRO A 228 23.80 -0.94 0.92
CA PRO A 228 24.44 -2.10 0.29
C PRO A 228 25.18 -2.98 1.30
N ASP A 229 25.80 -2.40 2.33
CA ASP A 229 26.54 -3.14 3.37
C ASP A 229 25.64 -4.05 4.23
N LYS A 230 24.34 -3.77 4.30
CA LYS A 230 23.39 -4.64 5.01
C LYS A 230 22.95 -5.83 4.16
N PHE A 231 23.24 -5.77 2.86
CA PHE A 231 22.97 -6.83 1.88
C PHE A 231 24.24 -7.46 1.32
N SER A 232 25.42 -7.16 1.91
CA SER A 232 26.70 -7.79 1.54
C SER A 232 26.87 -9.17 2.16
#